data_6fcc785a2602da0c6450a5a1563c9355
#
_entry.id   6fcc785a2602da0c6450a5a1563c9355
#
_cell.length_a   1.000
_cell.length_b   1.000
_cell.length_c   1.000
_cell.angle_alpha   90.00
_cell.angle_beta   90.00
_cell.angle_gamma   90.00
#
_symmetry.space_group_name_H-M   'P 1'
#
loop_
_entity.id
_entity.type
_entity.pdbx_description
1 polymer ?
#
loop_
_entity_poly.entity_id
_entity_poly.type
_entity_poly.pdbx_seq_one_letter_code
_entity_poly.pdbx_strand_id
1 'polypeptide(L)'
;MFYMIGCASSAANATCAISIRRRFATTAESASAAIKLIDEFKKNHGLSDFVYASDEMYLAAGQELPTFEECGDFEQIENGVGLFRRFEHDFMNALEDLPTAPRMREFDSVSGVSIAPHMSRLFKKLLPYNIKINVHPVVNDFFGNTVTVTGLVTAGDIIKQCKDCLNGEALLIPHTMLRENDVVFLDGMRTDELAAALQKLIWRVSADDGYDFIDDIINLIERNA
;
A
#
# COMPACT_ATOMS: atom_id res chain seq x y z
N MET A 1 2.44 4.52 16.45
CA MET A 1 2.11 3.49 15.47
C MET A 1 1.71 2.23 16.21
N PHE A 2 0.53 1.72 15.99
CA PHE A 2 0.03 0.51 16.66
C PHE A 2 0.24 -0.64 15.69
N TYR A 3 1.07 -1.61 16.05
CA TYR A 3 1.10 -2.89 15.36
C TYR A 3 0.00 -3.75 15.95
N MET A 4 -0.95 -4.15 15.13
CA MET A 4 -1.92 -5.15 15.52
C MET A 4 -1.37 -6.53 15.15
N ILE A 5 -1.26 -7.40 16.13
CA ILE A 5 -1.13 -8.82 15.91
C ILE A 5 -2.56 -9.33 15.84
N GLY A 6 -2.99 -9.72 14.64
CA GLY A 6 -4.33 -10.26 14.43
C GLY A 6 -4.44 -11.67 14.95
N CYS A 7 -5.57 -11.98 15.57
CA CYS A 7 -5.91 -13.31 16.07
C CYS A 7 -7.23 -13.72 15.45
N ALA A 8 -7.23 -14.76 14.62
CA ALA A 8 -8.45 -15.34 14.06
C ALA A 8 -9.00 -16.40 15.01
N SER A 9 -10.28 -16.34 15.37
CA SER A 9 -10.95 -17.42 16.08
C SER A 9 -12.26 -17.80 15.41
N SER A 10 -12.38 -19.05 15.02
CA SER A 10 -13.60 -19.65 14.47
C SER A 10 -14.61 -20.10 15.54
N ALA A 11 -14.44 -19.70 16.79
CA ALA A 11 -15.40 -20.04 17.85
C ALA A 11 -15.43 -18.96 18.94
N ALA A 12 -16.57 -18.30 19.03
CA ALA A 12 -17.12 -17.59 20.19
C ALA A 12 -16.15 -16.87 21.16
N ASN A 13 -16.12 -15.54 21.06
CA ASN A 13 -15.83 -14.61 22.16
C ASN A 13 -14.46 -14.66 22.87
N ALA A 14 -13.36 -14.54 22.14
CA ALA A 14 -12.12 -14.07 22.76
C ALA A 14 -11.31 -13.26 21.75
N THR A 15 -11.59 -11.97 21.63
CA THR A 15 -10.70 -11.02 20.96
C THR A 15 -9.46 -10.85 21.82
N CYS A 16 -8.41 -11.62 21.56
CA CYS A 16 -7.12 -11.40 22.19
C CYS A 16 -6.33 -10.37 21.40
N ALA A 17 -6.64 -9.09 21.61
CA ALA A 17 -5.80 -8.02 21.14
C ALA A 17 -4.64 -7.83 22.13
N ILE A 18 -3.46 -8.37 21.84
CA ILE A 18 -2.25 -8.04 22.56
C ILE A 18 -1.81 -6.66 22.09
N SER A 19 -2.27 -5.62 22.78
CA SER A 19 -1.81 -4.25 22.57
C SER A 19 -0.43 -4.10 23.22
N ILE A 20 0.64 -4.21 22.46
CA ILE A 20 1.97 -3.82 22.91
C ILE A 20 2.06 -2.30 22.84
N ARG A 21 1.68 -1.62 23.90
CA ARG A 21 1.92 -0.18 24.07
C ARG A 21 3.41 0.05 24.35
N ARG A 22 4.22 0.22 23.32
CA ARG A 22 5.53 0.87 23.43
C ARG A 22 5.66 1.94 22.37
N ARG A 23 6.00 3.15 22.79
CA ARG A 23 6.32 4.32 21.95
C ARG A 23 7.75 4.19 21.38
N PHE A 24 8.07 3.10 20.71
CA PHE A 24 9.35 2.96 20.01
C PHE A 24 9.05 2.77 18.53
N ALA A 25 9.80 3.49 17.69
CA ALA A 25 9.85 3.16 16.27
C ALA A 25 10.24 1.69 16.14
N THR A 26 9.54 0.93 15.31
CA THR A 26 9.90 -0.46 15.07
C THR A 26 11.20 -0.47 14.30
N THR A 27 12.24 -1.04 14.91
CA THR A 27 13.50 -1.29 14.22
C THR A 27 13.42 -2.61 13.46
N ALA A 28 14.28 -2.81 12.47
CA ALA A 28 14.35 -4.06 11.72
C ALA A 28 14.56 -5.27 12.66
N GLU A 29 15.37 -5.10 13.71
CA GLU A 29 15.65 -6.13 14.70
C GLU A 29 14.40 -6.48 15.52
N SER A 30 13.64 -5.45 15.96
CA SER A 30 12.42 -5.70 16.76
C SER A 30 11.30 -6.32 15.93
N ALA A 31 11.17 -5.92 14.65
CA ALA A 31 10.23 -6.52 13.72
C ALA A 31 10.59 -8.00 13.45
N SER A 32 11.87 -8.28 13.14
CA SER A 32 12.36 -9.63 12.92
C SER A 32 12.15 -10.53 14.15
N ALA A 33 12.42 -10.01 15.35
CA ALA A 33 12.21 -10.76 16.59
C ALA A 33 10.72 -11.08 16.83
N ALA A 34 9.83 -10.16 16.50
CA ALA A 34 8.39 -10.38 16.62
C ALA A 34 7.88 -11.41 15.62
N ILE A 35 8.31 -11.35 14.35
CA ILE A 35 7.97 -12.35 13.32
C ILE A 35 8.44 -13.74 13.79
N LYS A 36 9.70 -13.86 14.22
CA LYS A 36 10.24 -15.12 14.71
C LYS A 36 9.44 -15.68 15.88
N LEU A 37 9.03 -14.83 16.83
CA LEU A 37 8.18 -15.26 17.96
C LEU A 37 6.83 -15.78 17.48
N ILE A 38 6.22 -15.15 16.48
CA ILE A 38 4.96 -15.59 15.88
C ILE A 38 5.15 -16.97 15.23
N ASP A 39 6.21 -17.15 14.44
CA ASP A 39 6.50 -18.42 13.76
C ASP A 39 6.77 -19.56 14.75
N GLU A 40 7.55 -19.28 15.79
CA GLU A 40 7.79 -20.25 16.89
C GLU A 40 6.49 -20.61 17.61
N PHE A 41 5.61 -19.63 17.86
CA PHE A 41 4.31 -19.87 18.48
C PHE A 41 3.43 -20.75 17.61
N LYS A 42 3.29 -20.43 16.32
CA LYS A 42 2.54 -21.24 15.34
C LYS A 42 3.03 -22.70 15.35
N LYS A 43 4.34 -22.88 15.24
CA LYS A 43 4.96 -24.20 15.20
C LYS A 43 4.75 -25.00 16.48
N ASN A 44 4.91 -24.38 17.66
CA ASN A 44 4.85 -25.06 18.95
C ASN A 44 3.42 -25.44 19.32
N HIS A 45 2.42 -24.74 18.82
CA HIS A 45 1.01 -24.97 19.18
C HIS A 45 0.18 -25.58 18.05
N GLY A 46 0.75 -25.78 16.86
CA GLY A 46 0.03 -26.29 15.69
C GLY A 46 -1.09 -25.34 15.21
N LEU A 47 -0.89 -24.03 15.41
CA LEU A 47 -1.88 -22.99 15.14
C LEU A 47 -1.42 -22.12 13.97
N SER A 48 -1.46 -22.66 12.73
CA SER A 48 -1.03 -21.95 11.52
C SER A 48 -1.82 -20.68 11.31
N ASP A 49 -3.13 -20.71 11.58
CA ASP A 49 -4.09 -19.68 11.17
C ASP A 49 -4.65 -18.88 12.36
N PHE A 50 -3.87 -18.76 13.43
CA PHE A 50 -4.30 -18.10 14.65
C PHE A 50 -3.68 -16.71 14.86
N VAL A 51 -2.41 -16.53 14.49
CA VAL A 51 -1.69 -15.26 14.68
C VAL A 51 -0.88 -14.93 13.44
N TYR A 52 -0.91 -13.66 13.01
CA TYR A 52 -0.22 -13.18 11.83
C TYR A 52 0.59 -11.92 12.14
N ALA A 53 1.72 -11.76 11.46
CA ALA A 53 2.40 -10.48 11.37
C ALA A 53 1.82 -9.68 10.20
N SER A 54 1.66 -8.36 10.37
CA SER A 54 1.23 -7.48 9.29
C SER A 54 2.32 -7.32 8.22
N ASP A 55 1.93 -6.96 7.01
CA ASP A 55 2.85 -6.66 5.90
C ASP A 55 3.92 -5.64 6.32
N GLU A 56 3.51 -4.59 7.07
CA GLU A 56 4.42 -3.56 7.58
C GLU A 56 5.53 -4.12 8.47
N MET A 57 5.26 -5.20 9.24
CA MET A 57 6.29 -5.83 10.06
C MET A 57 7.34 -6.52 9.20
N TYR A 58 6.94 -7.23 8.14
CA TYR A 58 7.87 -7.84 7.18
C TYR A 58 8.69 -6.78 6.45
N LEU A 59 8.04 -5.70 5.99
CA LEU A 59 8.70 -4.58 5.32
C LEU A 59 9.71 -3.89 6.25
N ALA A 60 9.33 -3.65 7.51
CA ALA A 60 10.22 -3.05 8.51
C ALA A 60 11.41 -3.96 8.85
N ALA A 61 11.21 -5.29 8.84
CA ALA A 61 12.27 -6.27 9.04
C ALA A 61 13.18 -6.46 7.83
N GLY A 62 12.82 -5.90 6.67
CA GLY A 62 13.50 -6.15 5.40
C GLY A 62 13.37 -7.60 4.93
N GLN A 63 12.29 -8.28 5.34
CA GLN A 63 11.99 -9.65 4.97
C GLN A 63 10.99 -9.70 3.82
N GLU A 64 11.00 -10.82 3.08
CA GLU A 64 9.99 -11.08 2.05
C GLU A 64 8.60 -11.20 2.69
N LEU A 65 7.60 -10.66 2.01
CA LEU A 65 6.21 -10.80 2.42
C LEU A 65 5.77 -12.27 2.27
N PRO A 66 4.87 -12.76 3.14
CA PRO A 66 4.27 -14.08 2.99
C PRO A 66 3.70 -14.31 1.59
N THR A 67 3.65 -15.55 1.14
CA THR A 67 2.99 -15.91 -0.11
C THR A 67 1.47 -15.76 0.02
N PHE A 68 0.77 -15.80 -1.12
CA PHE A 68 -0.70 -15.73 -1.14
C PHE A 68 -1.32 -16.85 -0.29
N GLU A 69 -0.78 -18.06 -0.39
CA GLU A 69 -1.24 -19.23 0.35
C GLU A 69 -0.97 -19.11 1.85
N GLU A 70 0.15 -18.50 2.24
CA GLU A 70 0.50 -18.27 3.65
C GLU A 70 -0.37 -17.20 4.32
N CYS A 71 -1.06 -16.35 3.52
CA CYS A 71 -2.02 -15.37 4.04
C CYS A 71 -3.38 -16.02 4.42
N GLY A 72 -3.60 -17.30 4.10
CA GLY A 72 -4.84 -18.02 4.37
C GLY A 72 -6.06 -17.39 3.68
N ASP A 73 -7.18 -17.31 4.39
CA ASP A 73 -8.43 -16.74 3.88
C ASP A 73 -8.50 -15.20 3.98
N PHE A 74 -7.38 -14.55 4.24
CA PHE A 74 -7.29 -13.08 4.39
C PHE A 74 -8.19 -12.51 5.50
N GLU A 75 -8.46 -13.27 6.55
CA GLU A 75 -9.33 -12.87 7.66
C GLU A 75 -8.87 -11.61 8.41
N GLN A 76 -7.58 -11.26 8.26
CA GLN A 76 -6.95 -10.14 8.95
C GLN A 76 -6.52 -9.01 7.99
N ILE A 77 -7.13 -8.94 6.81
CA ILE A 77 -6.75 -7.96 5.77
C ILE A 77 -6.91 -6.51 6.25
N GLU A 78 -7.96 -6.21 7.03
CA GLU A 78 -8.19 -4.89 7.63
C GLU A 78 -7.07 -4.49 8.62
N ASN A 79 -6.33 -5.46 9.13
CA ASN A 79 -5.18 -5.28 10.00
C ASN A 79 -3.85 -5.20 9.22
N GLY A 80 -3.91 -5.17 7.89
CA GLY A 80 -2.75 -5.09 7.00
C GLY A 80 -2.00 -6.42 6.89
N VAL A 81 -2.67 -7.55 7.05
CA VAL A 81 -2.11 -8.89 6.84
C VAL A 81 -2.46 -9.37 5.44
N GLY A 82 -1.46 -9.52 4.58
CA GLY A 82 -1.63 -10.00 3.21
C GLY A 82 -2.27 -8.99 2.25
N LEU A 83 -2.42 -7.73 2.66
CA LEU A 83 -3.05 -6.70 1.85
C LEU A 83 -2.34 -6.53 0.50
N PHE A 84 -1.00 -6.45 0.51
CA PHE A 84 -0.22 -6.34 -0.71
C PHE A 84 -0.32 -7.61 -1.57
N ARG A 85 -0.30 -8.80 -0.97
CA ARG A 85 -0.40 -10.06 -1.73
C ARG A 85 -1.75 -10.21 -2.41
N ARG A 86 -2.84 -9.83 -1.76
CA ARG A 86 -4.16 -9.81 -2.37
C ARG A 86 -4.21 -8.83 -3.53
N PHE A 87 -3.77 -7.58 -3.30
CA PHE A 87 -3.67 -6.58 -4.36
C PHE A 87 -2.84 -7.06 -5.56
N GLU A 88 -1.65 -7.64 -5.31
CA GLU A 88 -0.77 -8.18 -6.34
C GLU A 88 -1.47 -9.31 -7.15
N HIS A 89 -2.14 -10.23 -6.46
CA HIS A 89 -2.87 -11.33 -7.10
C HIS A 89 -3.99 -10.80 -8.00
N ASP A 90 -4.83 -9.92 -7.48
CA ASP A 90 -5.95 -9.34 -8.20
C ASP A 90 -5.47 -8.48 -9.39
N PHE A 91 -4.41 -7.69 -9.17
CA PHE A 91 -3.74 -6.92 -10.22
C PHE A 91 -3.22 -7.82 -11.36
N MET A 92 -2.55 -8.94 -11.03
CA MET A 92 -2.00 -9.84 -12.04
C MET A 92 -3.11 -10.53 -12.84
N ASN A 93 -4.23 -10.90 -12.20
CA ASN A 93 -5.37 -11.47 -12.91
C ASN A 93 -6.06 -10.43 -13.81
N ALA A 94 -6.21 -9.19 -13.35
CA ALA A 94 -6.80 -8.12 -14.13
C ALA A 94 -5.99 -7.76 -15.39
N LEU A 95 -4.67 -8.06 -15.42
CA LEU A 95 -3.85 -7.85 -16.62
C LEU A 95 -4.27 -8.70 -17.82
N GLU A 96 -4.94 -9.83 -17.60
CA GLU A 96 -5.37 -10.72 -18.70
C GLU A 96 -6.38 -10.01 -19.62
N ASP A 97 -7.19 -9.13 -19.08
CA ASP A 97 -8.22 -8.37 -19.78
C ASP A 97 -7.79 -6.93 -20.13
N LEU A 98 -6.58 -6.52 -19.73
CA LEU A 98 -6.10 -5.15 -19.95
C LEU A 98 -5.77 -4.90 -21.43
N PRO A 99 -6.46 -3.97 -22.12
CA PRO A 99 -6.15 -3.62 -23.49
C PRO A 99 -4.79 -2.91 -23.60
N THR A 100 -4.04 -3.22 -24.64
CA THR A 100 -2.79 -2.50 -24.93
C THR A 100 -3.11 -1.08 -25.41
N ALA A 101 -2.59 -0.07 -24.73
CA ALA A 101 -2.77 1.31 -25.15
C ALA A 101 -2.13 1.57 -26.53
N PRO A 102 -2.72 2.41 -27.39
CA PRO A 102 -2.24 2.63 -28.76
C PRO A 102 -0.86 3.33 -28.81
N ARG A 103 -0.47 3.98 -27.71
CA ARG A 103 0.84 4.60 -27.50
C ARG A 103 1.27 4.44 -26.05
N MET A 104 2.55 4.65 -25.79
CA MET A 104 3.06 4.66 -24.42
C MET A 104 2.38 5.78 -23.62
N ARG A 105 1.77 5.40 -22.51
CA ARG A 105 1.17 6.28 -21.52
C ARG A 105 2.06 6.25 -20.26
N GLU A 106 2.43 7.41 -19.78
CA GLU A 106 3.30 7.53 -18.62
C GLU A 106 2.58 8.26 -17.48
N PHE A 107 2.55 7.66 -16.31
CA PHE A 107 1.94 8.21 -15.10
C PHE A 107 2.96 8.22 -13.97
N ASP A 108 2.73 9.09 -13.01
CA ASP A 108 3.44 9.10 -11.74
C ASP A 108 2.51 8.56 -10.65
N SER A 109 3.06 7.88 -9.65
CA SER A 109 2.34 7.46 -8.45
C SER A 109 3.16 7.78 -7.22
N VAL A 110 2.53 8.10 -6.12
CA VAL A 110 3.19 8.33 -4.83
C VAL A 110 2.86 7.19 -3.87
N SER A 111 3.81 6.89 -2.99
CA SER A 111 3.69 5.80 -2.03
C SER A 111 4.51 6.09 -0.78
N GLY A 112 4.16 5.47 0.34
CA GLY A 112 5.04 5.41 1.49
C GLY A 112 6.33 4.65 1.16
N VAL A 113 7.40 4.98 1.86
CA VAL A 113 8.75 4.47 1.53
C VAL A 113 8.88 2.96 1.70
N SER A 114 8.13 2.32 2.61
CA SER A 114 8.25 0.89 2.88
C SER A 114 7.79 0.03 1.71
N ILE A 115 6.64 0.35 1.09
CA ILE A 115 6.04 -0.45 0.02
C ILE A 115 6.47 -0.02 -1.39
N ALA A 116 7.04 1.17 -1.57
CA ALA A 116 7.42 1.72 -2.87
C ALA A 116 8.25 0.78 -3.76
N PRO A 117 9.25 0.03 -3.24
CA PRO A 117 10.02 -0.92 -4.06
C PRO A 117 9.16 -2.06 -4.62
N HIS A 118 8.18 -2.54 -3.85
CA HIS A 118 7.25 -3.59 -4.27
C HIS A 118 6.30 -3.08 -5.34
N MET A 119 5.69 -1.90 -5.13
CA MET A 119 4.84 -1.25 -6.13
C MET A 119 5.60 -0.96 -7.43
N SER A 120 6.83 -0.45 -7.35
CA SER A 120 7.67 -0.22 -8.53
C SER A 120 7.95 -1.49 -9.33
N ARG A 121 8.11 -2.62 -8.65
CA ARG A 121 8.31 -3.94 -9.29
C ARG A 121 7.03 -4.43 -9.94
N LEU A 122 5.91 -4.30 -9.25
CA LEU A 122 4.60 -4.71 -9.75
C LEU A 122 4.19 -3.91 -10.98
N PHE A 123 4.29 -2.60 -10.95
CA PHE A 123 3.88 -1.73 -12.05
C PHE A 123 4.72 -1.90 -13.33
N LYS A 124 5.91 -2.48 -13.26
CA LYS A 124 6.66 -2.89 -14.48
C LYS A 124 5.92 -3.93 -15.32
N LYS A 125 4.97 -4.66 -14.74
CA LYS A 125 4.11 -5.60 -15.45
C LYS A 125 3.14 -4.92 -16.44
N LEU A 126 2.95 -3.62 -16.32
CA LEU A 126 2.14 -2.81 -17.23
C LEU A 126 2.88 -2.39 -18.51
N LEU A 127 4.21 -2.51 -18.55
CA LEU A 127 5.00 -2.10 -19.72
C LEU A 127 4.61 -2.79 -21.04
N PRO A 128 4.27 -4.10 -21.07
CA PRO A 128 3.80 -4.77 -22.29
C PRO A 128 2.50 -4.18 -22.84
N TYR A 129 1.73 -3.49 -22.01
CA TYR A 129 0.45 -2.84 -22.37
C TYR A 129 0.63 -1.37 -22.77
N ASN A 130 1.88 -0.91 -22.98
CA ASN A 130 2.22 0.48 -23.24
C ASN A 130 1.82 1.43 -22.09
N ILE A 131 1.90 0.97 -20.85
CA ILE A 131 1.63 1.76 -19.66
C ILE A 131 2.87 1.72 -18.76
N LYS A 132 3.36 2.90 -18.37
CA LYS A 132 4.47 3.07 -17.45
C LYS A 132 4.01 3.88 -16.25
N ILE A 133 4.26 3.39 -15.04
CA ILE A 133 3.99 4.10 -13.79
C ILE A 133 5.31 4.26 -13.03
N ASN A 134 5.71 5.50 -12.80
CA ASN A 134 6.87 5.83 -11.96
C ASN A 134 6.39 5.98 -10.52
N VAL A 135 6.93 5.20 -9.61
CA VAL A 135 6.59 5.27 -8.18
C VAL A 135 7.58 6.18 -7.46
N HIS A 136 7.05 7.22 -6.82
CA HIS A 136 7.81 8.18 -6.02
C HIS A 136 7.61 7.87 -4.53
N PRO A 137 8.64 7.34 -3.84
CA PRO A 137 8.57 7.16 -2.39
C PRO A 137 8.56 8.52 -1.70
N VAL A 138 7.60 8.75 -0.80
CA VAL A 138 7.47 9.98 -0.04
C VAL A 138 7.80 9.73 1.42
N VAL A 139 8.79 10.44 1.94
CA VAL A 139 9.12 10.43 3.37
C VAL A 139 8.07 11.25 4.12
N ASN A 140 7.53 10.70 5.19
CA ASN A 140 6.53 11.38 6.00
C ASN A 140 7.21 12.36 6.96
N ASP A 141 7.23 13.64 6.59
CA ASP A 141 7.75 14.70 7.46
C ASP A 141 6.67 15.20 8.43
N PHE A 142 5.38 15.08 8.05
CA PHE A 142 4.26 15.59 8.84
C PHE A 142 4.06 14.80 10.14
N PHE A 143 4.01 13.47 10.07
CA PHE A 143 3.87 12.58 11.23
C PHE A 143 5.20 12.07 11.77
N GLY A 144 6.30 12.32 11.05
CA GLY A 144 7.65 11.88 11.36
C GLY A 144 8.14 10.77 10.42
N ASN A 145 9.44 10.78 10.14
CA ASN A 145 10.10 9.91 9.15
C ASN A 145 10.10 8.42 9.49
N THR A 146 9.70 8.04 10.70
CA THR A 146 9.48 6.65 11.12
C THR A 146 8.11 6.11 10.68
N VAL A 147 7.25 6.97 10.16
CA VAL A 147 5.95 6.60 9.57
C VAL A 147 6.18 6.36 8.08
N THR A 148 6.06 5.11 7.65
CA THR A 148 6.47 4.65 6.32
C THR A 148 5.31 4.20 5.44
N VAL A 149 4.10 4.14 6.00
CA VAL A 149 2.89 3.63 5.34
C VAL A 149 2.28 4.65 4.38
N THR A 150 1.76 4.17 3.25
CA THR A 150 1.17 4.99 2.18
C THR A 150 -0.01 5.84 2.66
N GLY A 151 -0.93 5.27 3.41
CA GLY A 151 -2.16 5.95 3.85
C GLY A 151 -1.95 7.15 4.79
N LEU A 152 -0.74 7.37 5.29
CA LEU A 152 -0.40 8.52 6.15
C LEU A 152 0.45 9.59 5.43
N VAL A 153 0.73 9.42 4.14
CA VAL A 153 1.40 10.44 3.32
C VAL A 153 0.47 11.63 3.14
N THR A 154 1.01 12.85 3.29
CA THR A 154 0.25 14.10 3.21
C THR A 154 0.50 14.83 1.90
N ALA A 155 -0.43 15.72 1.52
CA ALA A 155 -0.27 16.53 0.32
C ALA A 155 0.93 17.49 0.43
N GLY A 156 1.19 18.04 1.60
CA GLY A 156 2.36 18.88 1.86
C GLY A 156 3.68 18.15 1.62
N ASP A 157 3.78 16.88 2.07
CA ASP A 157 4.96 16.06 1.84
C ASP A 157 5.14 15.72 0.35
N ILE A 158 4.05 15.44 -0.37
CA ILE A 158 4.06 15.20 -1.83
C ILE A 158 4.58 16.45 -2.56
N ILE A 159 4.04 17.64 -2.29
CA ILE A 159 4.48 18.88 -2.93
C ILE A 159 5.96 19.11 -2.70
N LYS A 160 6.40 19.00 -1.44
CA LYS A 160 7.78 19.27 -1.04
C LYS A 160 8.79 18.36 -1.76
N GLN A 161 8.43 17.09 -1.98
CA GLN A 161 9.37 16.07 -2.44
C GLN A 161 9.21 15.71 -3.93
N CYS A 162 8.01 15.90 -4.50
CA CYS A 162 7.73 15.42 -5.84
C CYS A 162 7.51 16.53 -6.90
N LYS A 163 7.35 17.80 -6.50
CA LYS A 163 7.00 18.90 -7.42
C LYS A 163 7.87 18.95 -8.69
N ASP A 164 9.16 18.70 -8.56
CA ASP A 164 10.11 18.86 -9.66
C ASP A 164 10.49 17.53 -10.35
N CYS A 165 9.88 16.40 -9.94
CA CYS A 165 10.23 15.08 -10.48
C CYS A 165 9.06 14.36 -11.18
N LEU A 166 7.87 14.95 -11.21
CA LEU A 166 6.70 14.36 -11.86
C LEU A 166 6.72 14.64 -13.35
N ASN A 167 6.86 13.59 -14.17
CA ASN A 167 6.94 13.70 -15.63
C ASN A 167 5.73 13.07 -16.34
N GLY A 168 4.95 12.25 -15.66
CA GLY A 168 3.78 11.57 -16.20
C GLY A 168 2.61 12.51 -16.54
N GLU A 169 1.65 11.98 -17.28
CA GLU A 169 0.43 12.67 -17.73
C GLU A 169 -0.51 12.99 -16.55
N ALA A 170 -0.49 12.15 -15.51
CA ALA A 170 -1.24 12.33 -14.27
C ALA A 170 -0.45 11.82 -13.07
N LEU A 171 -0.80 12.31 -11.89
CA LEU A 171 -0.34 11.78 -10.60
C LEU A 171 -1.44 10.90 -10.00
N LEU A 172 -1.14 9.63 -9.84
CA LEU A 172 -2.01 8.63 -9.22
C LEU A 172 -1.90 8.72 -7.70
N ILE A 173 -3.02 8.96 -7.04
CA ILE A 173 -3.12 9.05 -5.59
C ILE A 173 -3.92 7.86 -5.06
N PRO A 174 -3.31 6.97 -4.28
CA PRO A 174 -4.04 5.92 -3.57
C PRO A 174 -5.14 6.50 -2.70
N HIS A 175 -6.37 5.99 -2.81
CA HIS A 175 -7.52 6.51 -2.08
C HIS A 175 -7.32 6.48 -0.56
N THR A 176 -6.48 5.55 -0.07
CA THR A 176 -6.12 5.43 1.36
C THR A 176 -5.38 6.65 1.94
N MET A 177 -4.84 7.54 1.09
CA MET A 177 -4.27 8.82 1.53
C MET A 177 -5.33 9.87 1.86
N LEU A 178 -6.57 9.63 1.44
CA LEU A 178 -7.69 10.56 1.60
C LEU A 178 -8.60 10.08 2.72
N ARG A 179 -9.33 11.01 3.34
CA ARG A 179 -10.39 10.65 4.28
C ARG A 179 -11.47 9.89 3.54
N GLU A 180 -12.07 8.93 4.22
CA GLU A 180 -13.14 8.11 3.67
C GLU A 180 -14.25 9.00 3.10
N ASN A 181 -14.64 8.73 1.83
CA ASN A 181 -15.61 9.51 1.06
C ASN A 181 -15.26 11.01 0.88
N ASP A 182 -14.02 11.40 1.09
CA ASP A 182 -13.55 12.77 1.00
C ASP A 182 -12.46 12.91 -0.08
N VAL A 183 -12.18 14.16 -0.44
CA VAL A 183 -11.10 14.57 -1.35
C VAL A 183 -10.00 15.34 -0.59
N VAL A 184 -9.91 15.10 0.71
CA VAL A 184 -9.05 15.85 1.64
C VAL A 184 -8.00 14.94 2.24
N PHE A 185 -6.74 15.33 2.16
CA PHE A 185 -5.62 14.67 2.83
C PHE A 185 -5.65 14.89 4.35
N LEU A 186 -4.82 14.13 5.08
CA LEU A 186 -4.76 14.21 6.54
C LEU A 186 -4.23 15.55 7.07
N ASP A 187 -3.46 16.30 6.27
CA ASP A 187 -3.02 17.66 6.57
C ASP A 187 -4.07 18.75 6.25
N GLY A 188 -5.24 18.33 5.76
CA GLY A 188 -6.35 19.21 5.45
C GLY A 188 -6.36 19.76 4.02
N MET A 189 -5.31 19.55 3.23
CA MET A 189 -5.25 19.97 1.83
C MET A 189 -6.20 19.13 0.96
N ARG A 190 -6.84 19.77 0.00
CA ARG A 190 -7.74 19.12 -0.96
C ARG A 190 -6.97 18.64 -2.20
N THR A 191 -7.53 17.66 -2.89
CA THR A 191 -6.93 17.13 -4.15
C THR A 191 -6.88 18.17 -5.26
N ASP A 192 -7.83 19.11 -5.34
CA ASP A 192 -7.81 20.22 -6.29
C ASP A 192 -6.72 21.26 -5.96
N GLU A 193 -6.45 21.51 -4.70
CA GLU A 193 -5.34 22.36 -4.25
C GLU A 193 -3.98 21.71 -4.57
N LEU A 194 -3.86 20.40 -4.35
CA LEU A 194 -2.68 19.64 -4.75
C LEU A 194 -2.46 19.69 -6.26
N ALA A 195 -3.53 19.51 -7.06
CA ALA A 195 -3.48 19.61 -8.53
C ALA A 195 -2.96 20.99 -8.98
N ALA A 196 -3.46 22.06 -8.37
CA ALA A 196 -3.02 23.42 -8.65
C ALA A 196 -1.55 23.66 -8.28
N ALA A 197 -1.13 23.17 -7.11
CA ALA A 197 0.24 23.34 -6.61
C ALA A 197 1.29 22.59 -7.46
N LEU A 198 0.94 21.41 -7.96
CA LEU A 198 1.80 20.56 -8.80
C LEU A 198 1.64 20.84 -10.30
N GLN A 199 0.59 21.56 -10.70
CA GLN A 199 0.19 21.73 -12.10
C GLN A 199 0.02 20.40 -12.85
N LYS A 200 -0.58 19.41 -12.16
CA LYS A 200 -0.77 18.04 -12.63
C LYS A 200 -2.21 17.60 -12.45
N LEU A 201 -2.69 16.76 -13.37
CA LEU A 201 -3.92 16.02 -13.15
C LEU A 201 -3.72 15.06 -11.98
N ILE A 202 -4.59 15.15 -10.99
CA ILE A 202 -4.63 14.20 -9.89
C ILE A 202 -5.71 13.15 -10.20
N TRP A 203 -5.33 11.88 -10.14
CA TRP A 203 -6.23 10.77 -10.37
C TRP A 203 -6.23 9.84 -9.17
N ARG A 204 -7.39 9.65 -8.56
CA ARG A 204 -7.54 8.72 -7.45
C ARG A 204 -7.58 7.29 -7.97
N VAL A 205 -6.86 6.39 -7.31
CA VAL A 205 -6.82 4.96 -7.65
C VAL A 205 -7.10 4.10 -6.43
N SER A 206 -7.64 2.90 -6.65
CA SER A 206 -7.76 1.88 -5.63
C SER A 206 -6.39 1.45 -5.11
N ALA A 207 -6.30 1.08 -3.85
CA ALA A 207 -5.08 0.64 -3.19
C ALA A 207 -5.23 -0.70 -2.45
N ASP A 208 -6.42 -1.23 -2.38
CA ASP A 208 -6.80 -2.47 -1.69
C ASP A 208 -7.35 -3.54 -2.63
N ASP A 209 -7.75 -3.15 -3.86
CA ASP A 209 -8.20 -4.07 -4.91
C ASP A 209 -7.44 -3.84 -6.21
N GLY A 210 -6.83 -4.89 -6.74
CA GLY A 210 -6.02 -4.84 -7.97
C GLY A 210 -6.88 -4.73 -9.23
N TYR A 211 -8.11 -5.29 -9.26
CA TYR A 211 -9.04 -5.14 -10.38
C TYR A 211 -9.51 -3.69 -10.49
N ASP A 212 -9.97 -3.12 -9.37
CA ASP A 212 -10.41 -1.72 -9.32
C ASP A 212 -9.27 -0.77 -9.72
N PHE A 213 -8.02 -1.08 -9.32
CA PHE A 213 -6.87 -0.30 -9.74
C PHE A 213 -6.69 -0.30 -11.27
N ILE A 214 -6.80 -1.47 -11.91
CA ILE A 214 -6.68 -1.58 -13.38
C ILE A 214 -7.83 -0.87 -14.07
N ASP A 215 -9.06 -0.97 -13.56
CA ASP A 215 -10.22 -0.23 -14.07
C ASP A 215 -10.02 1.28 -13.96
N ASP A 216 -9.45 1.77 -12.86
CA ASP A 216 -9.11 3.18 -12.70
C ASP A 216 -8.08 3.66 -13.75
N ILE A 217 -7.11 2.82 -14.10
CA ILE A 217 -6.12 3.12 -15.16
C ILE A 217 -6.78 3.13 -16.54
N ILE A 218 -7.66 2.18 -16.85
CA ILE A 218 -8.42 2.13 -18.10
C ILE A 218 -9.25 3.42 -18.24
N ASN A 219 -10.01 3.76 -17.20
CA ASN A 219 -10.85 4.96 -17.17
C ASN A 219 -10.03 6.26 -17.38
N LEU A 220 -8.84 6.33 -16.78
CA LEU A 220 -7.92 7.47 -16.96
C LEU A 220 -7.43 7.58 -18.41
N ILE A 221 -7.11 6.45 -19.05
CA ILE A 221 -6.65 6.40 -20.44
C ILE A 221 -7.75 6.82 -21.38
N GLU A 222 -8.96 6.29 -21.22
CA GLU A 222 -10.12 6.61 -22.07
C GLU A 222 -10.54 8.07 -21.95
N ARG A 223 -10.50 8.64 -20.76
CA ARG A 223 -10.85 10.06 -20.54
C ARG A 223 -9.90 11.02 -21.24
N ASN A 224 -8.64 10.62 -21.46
CA ASN A 224 -7.59 11.44 -22.05
C ASN A 224 -7.21 10.98 -23.47
N ALA A 225 -8.05 10.16 -24.11
CA ALA A 225 -7.91 9.74 -25.51
C ALA A 225 -8.61 10.74 -26.43
#